data_c17c49b920bc908fb01f7c2b2ddba4e2
#
_entry.id   c17c49b920bc908fb01f7c2b2ddba4e2
#
_cell.length_a   1.000
_cell.length_b   1.000
_cell.length_c   1.000
_cell.angle_alpha   90.00
_cell.angle_beta   90.00
_cell.angle_gamma   90.00
#
_symmetry.space_group_name_H-M   'P 1'
#
loop_
_entity.id
_entity.type
_entity.pdbx_description
1 polymer ?
#
loop_
_entity_poly.entity_id
_entity_poly.type
_entity_poly.pdbx_seq_one_letter_code
_entity_poly.pdbx_strand_id
1 'polypeptide(L)'
;MPKIFIATPMYGGMCTGSYTQGVLNLGNILRGEGIESMMSFMFNESLITRARNALTQAFLKTDCTHLMFIDADINFNPNDVVTMLRADKDVIGGIYPKKEINWQTVKQAIAAGVPDDQLKHHTGSFVVNLVDYAPSVTVPVDQPVEVQNMGTGFLLIKREVFDKLKPTVPSYSNDVADLGNTIGAKEVIHEYFATSIEESTNRLLSEDYHFCSIYRALGGQIWAAPWVVLAHIGTYAFEGRLIAAP
;
A
#
# COMPACT_ATOMS: atom_id res chain seq x y z
N MET A 1 13.03 5.87 19.84
CA MET A 1 12.00 6.68 19.14
C MET A 1 11.84 6.09 17.73
N PRO A 2 10.66 6.11 17.13
CA PRO A 2 10.46 5.58 15.78
C PRO A 2 11.27 6.40 14.77
N LYS A 3 11.84 5.69 13.78
CA LYS A 3 12.47 6.23 12.59
C LYS A 3 11.81 5.58 11.39
N ILE A 4 11.36 6.38 10.42
CA ILE A 4 10.57 5.89 9.29
C ILE A 4 11.38 5.97 8.01
N PHE A 5 11.41 4.86 7.26
CA PHE A 5 11.88 4.82 5.89
C PHE A 5 10.68 4.84 4.94
N ILE A 6 10.47 5.96 4.25
CA ILE A 6 9.40 6.12 3.28
C ILE A 6 9.90 5.64 1.93
N ALA A 7 9.25 4.63 1.37
CA ALA A 7 9.65 3.96 0.14
C ALA A 7 8.56 4.10 -0.93
N THR A 8 8.95 4.59 -2.10
CA THR A 8 8.02 4.79 -3.22
C THR A 8 8.56 4.19 -4.51
N PRO A 9 7.94 3.12 -5.03
CA PRO A 9 8.18 2.68 -6.40
C PRO A 9 7.57 3.69 -7.37
N MET A 10 8.38 4.18 -8.33
CA MET A 10 8.00 5.20 -9.32
C MET A 10 8.29 4.70 -10.73
N TYR A 11 7.42 3.87 -11.29
CA TYR A 11 7.55 3.44 -12.68
C TYR A 11 7.51 4.65 -13.63
N GLY A 12 8.48 4.72 -14.54
CA GLY A 12 8.64 5.87 -15.43
C GLY A 12 9.10 7.17 -14.76
N GLY A 13 9.49 7.13 -13.47
CA GLY A 13 9.92 8.31 -12.72
C GLY A 13 8.80 9.32 -12.44
N MET A 14 7.54 8.92 -12.54
CA MET A 14 6.38 9.80 -12.42
C MET A 14 5.66 9.62 -11.09
N CYS A 15 5.10 10.72 -10.58
CA CYS A 15 4.18 10.73 -9.45
C CYS A 15 3.07 11.77 -9.66
N THR A 16 2.00 11.67 -8.90
CA THR A 16 0.91 12.66 -8.94
C THR A 16 1.27 13.91 -8.13
N GLY A 17 0.70 15.06 -8.51
CA GLY A 17 0.91 16.29 -7.75
C GLY A 17 0.40 16.21 -6.31
N SER A 18 -0.72 15.49 -6.09
CA SER A 18 -1.26 15.24 -4.74
C SER A 18 -0.33 14.37 -3.90
N TYR A 19 0.28 13.34 -4.48
CA TYR A 19 1.33 12.56 -3.82
C TYR A 19 2.51 13.46 -3.39
N THR A 20 3.04 14.27 -4.32
CA THR A 20 4.15 15.19 -4.03
C THR A 20 3.84 16.11 -2.86
N GLN A 21 2.66 16.74 -2.86
CA GLN A 21 2.22 17.59 -1.76
C GLN A 21 2.09 16.82 -0.44
N GLY A 22 1.54 15.60 -0.50
CA GLY A 22 1.40 14.71 0.65
C GLY A 22 2.75 14.39 1.29
N VAL A 23 3.74 14.00 0.48
CA VAL A 23 5.08 13.62 0.96
C VAL A 23 5.85 14.82 1.54
N LEU A 24 5.77 15.99 0.90
CA LEU A 24 6.38 17.22 1.43
C LEU A 24 5.78 17.61 2.79
N ASN A 25 4.46 17.55 2.92
CA ASN A 25 3.78 17.80 4.18
C ASN A 25 4.10 16.75 5.24
N LEU A 26 4.20 15.47 4.85
CA LEU A 26 4.57 14.37 5.75
C LEU A 26 5.94 14.63 6.39
N GLY A 27 6.93 15.02 5.60
CA GLY A 27 8.26 15.37 6.14
C GLY A 27 8.22 16.48 7.18
N ASN A 28 7.37 17.50 6.99
CA ASN A 28 7.19 18.58 7.97
C ASN A 28 6.49 18.11 9.25
N ILE A 29 5.44 17.29 9.11
CA ILE A 29 4.67 16.74 10.25
C ILE A 29 5.57 15.82 11.08
N LEU A 30 6.28 14.86 10.45
CA LEU A 30 7.18 13.95 11.15
C LEU A 30 8.26 14.71 11.93
N ARG A 31 8.84 15.77 11.34
CA ARG A 31 9.79 16.63 12.01
C ARG A 31 9.16 17.35 13.22
N GLY A 32 7.94 17.85 13.09
CA GLY A 32 7.19 18.48 14.18
C GLY A 32 6.89 17.52 15.33
N GLU A 33 6.68 16.24 15.04
CA GLU A 33 6.46 15.15 16.01
C GLU A 33 7.78 14.59 16.59
N GLY A 34 8.94 15.09 16.16
CA GLY A 34 10.25 14.58 16.58
C GLY A 34 10.59 13.20 16.01
N ILE A 35 9.94 12.79 14.92
CA ILE A 35 10.13 11.50 14.25
C ILE A 35 11.12 11.69 13.09
N GLU A 36 12.25 10.98 13.16
CA GLU A 36 13.21 10.96 12.07
C GLU A 36 12.64 10.19 10.86
N SER A 37 12.90 10.71 9.66
CA SER A 37 12.45 10.04 8.44
C SER A 37 13.49 10.12 7.32
N MET A 38 13.55 9.06 6.51
CA MET A 38 14.29 8.98 5.26
C MET A 38 13.32 8.69 4.13
N MET A 39 13.60 9.20 2.93
CA MET A 39 12.78 8.94 1.74
C MET A 39 13.63 8.28 0.66
N SER A 40 13.10 7.26 0.03
CA SER A 40 13.70 6.57 -1.11
C SER A 40 12.70 6.42 -2.24
N PHE A 41 13.10 6.88 -3.41
CA PHE A 41 12.31 6.78 -4.63
C PHE A 41 13.01 5.84 -5.60
N MET A 42 12.31 4.83 -6.10
CA MET A 42 12.86 3.90 -7.08
C MET A 42 12.27 4.17 -8.46
N PHE A 43 13.11 4.64 -9.35
CA PHE A 43 12.72 5.00 -10.71
C PHE A 43 12.89 3.83 -11.68
N ASN A 44 12.03 3.77 -12.70
CA ASN A 44 12.16 2.91 -13.88
C ASN A 44 12.26 1.39 -13.62
N GLU A 45 11.87 0.92 -12.43
CA GLU A 45 11.73 -0.52 -12.21
C GLU A 45 10.32 -0.97 -12.63
N SER A 46 10.27 -1.78 -13.67
CA SER A 46 9.01 -2.24 -14.26
C SER A 46 8.38 -3.41 -13.51
N LEU A 47 9.18 -4.17 -12.77
CA LEU A 47 8.71 -5.32 -11.99
C LEU A 47 8.47 -4.88 -10.55
N ILE A 48 7.22 -4.71 -10.18
CA ILE A 48 6.83 -4.20 -8.85
C ILE A 48 7.37 -5.07 -7.70
N THR A 49 7.42 -6.38 -7.86
CA THR A 49 7.99 -7.30 -6.86
C THR A 49 9.45 -6.97 -6.59
N ARG A 50 10.25 -6.75 -7.65
CA ARG A 50 11.67 -6.38 -7.54
C ARG A 50 11.83 -4.99 -6.91
N ALA A 51 10.99 -4.02 -7.30
CA ALA A 51 11.00 -2.69 -6.71
C ALA A 51 10.77 -2.73 -5.19
N ARG A 52 9.74 -3.45 -4.73
CA ARG A 52 9.44 -3.55 -3.29
C ARG A 52 10.53 -4.29 -2.52
N ASN A 53 11.07 -5.39 -3.06
CA ASN A 53 12.16 -6.13 -2.43
C ASN A 53 13.44 -5.29 -2.33
N ALA A 54 13.79 -4.56 -3.38
CA ALA A 54 14.96 -3.69 -3.39
C ALA A 54 14.81 -2.50 -2.42
N LEU A 55 13.63 -1.86 -2.36
CA LEU A 55 13.33 -0.81 -1.39
C LEU A 55 13.36 -1.35 0.05
N THR A 56 12.88 -2.57 0.27
CA THR A 56 12.99 -3.25 1.57
C THR A 56 14.44 -3.51 1.93
N GLN A 57 15.27 -3.97 1.00
CA GLN A 57 16.69 -4.16 1.22
C GLN A 57 17.40 -2.83 1.55
N ALA A 58 17.04 -1.75 0.87
CA ALA A 58 17.54 -0.40 1.18
C ALA A 58 17.18 0.03 2.61
N PHE A 59 15.92 -0.16 3.00
CA PHE A 59 15.46 0.06 4.37
C PHE A 59 16.26 -0.75 5.39
N LEU A 60 16.48 -2.04 5.16
CA LEU A 60 17.19 -2.93 6.08
C LEU A 60 18.67 -2.54 6.30
N LYS A 61 19.27 -1.76 5.39
CA LYS A 61 20.62 -1.18 5.55
C LYS A 61 20.66 0.05 6.45
N THR A 62 19.53 0.64 6.78
CA THR A 62 19.42 1.81 7.65
C THR A 62 19.17 1.40 9.10
N ASP A 63 19.12 2.36 10.02
CA ASP A 63 18.67 2.16 11.40
C ASP A 63 17.17 2.50 11.60
N CYS A 64 16.41 2.70 10.51
CA CYS A 64 14.98 2.95 10.56
C CYS A 64 14.23 1.76 11.17
N THR A 65 13.24 2.06 12.01
CA THR A 65 12.45 1.06 12.73
C THR A 65 11.21 0.61 11.95
N HIS A 66 10.75 1.46 11.04
CA HIS A 66 9.55 1.21 10.23
C HIS A 66 9.81 1.50 8.76
N LEU A 67 9.27 0.64 7.90
CA LEU A 67 9.15 0.86 6.46
C LEU A 67 7.73 1.33 6.16
N MET A 68 7.58 2.46 5.49
CA MET A 68 6.30 2.99 5.00
C MET A 68 6.30 2.98 3.47
N PHE A 69 5.56 2.07 2.87
CA PHE A 69 5.27 2.14 1.44
C PHE A 69 4.17 3.16 1.17
N ILE A 70 4.42 4.05 0.22
CA ILE A 70 3.42 4.96 -0.35
C ILE A 70 3.58 4.94 -1.86
N ASP A 71 2.61 4.43 -2.59
CA ASP A 71 2.66 4.40 -4.04
C ASP A 71 2.51 5.82 -4.63
N ALA A 72 3.20 6.09 -5.74
CA ALA A 72 3.36 7.41 -6.34
C ALA A 72 2.04 8.06 -6.84
N ASP A 73 0.95 7.32 -6.81
CA ASP A 73 -0.39 7.72 -7.26
C ASP A 73 -1.45 7.64 -6.15
N ILE A 74 -1.01 7.49 -4.90
CA ILE A 74 -1.90 7.58 -3.74
C ILE A 74 -1.94 9.02 -3.22
N ASN A 75 -3.15 9.57 -3.09
CA ASN A 75 -3.41 10.80 -2.35
C ASN A 75 -3.81 10.45 -0.92
N PHE A 76 -3.16 11.06 0.07
CA PHE A 76 -3.32 10.73 1.48
C PHE A 76 -3.22 11.96 2.38
N ASN A 77 -3.77 11.87 3.58
CA ASN A 77 -3.53 12.83 4.64
C ASN A 77 -2.26 12.43 5.42
N PRO A 78 -1.20 13.27 5.46
CA PRO A 78 0.04 12.94 6.16
C PRO A 78 -0.10 12.62 7.65
N ASN A 79 -1.09 13.17 8.34
CA ASN A 79 -1.36 12.86 9.75
C ASN A 79 -1.73 11.39 9.97
N ASP A 80 -2.27 10.71 8.94
CA ASP A 80 -2.64 9.31 9.03
C ASP A 80 -1.42 8.41 9.27
N VAL A 81 -0.25 8.76 8.76
CA VAL A 81 1.00 8.03 9.03
C VAL A 81 1.34 8.09 10.51
N VAL A 82 1.16 9.24 11.15
CA VAL A 82 1.40 9.42 12.60
C VAL A 82 0.39 8.62 13.43
N THR A 83 -0.89 8.62 13.03
CA THR A 83 -1.91 7.84 13.73
C THR A 83 -1.68 6.33 13.59
N MET A 84 -1.24 5.86 12.41
CA MET A 84 -0.86 4.47 12.20
C MET A 84 0.35 4.06 13.04
N LEU A 85 1.37 4.91 13.16
CA LEU A 85 2.50 4.67 14.07
C LEU A 85 2.04 4.54 15.52
N ARG A 86 1.14 5.42 15.96
CA ARG A 86 0.59 5.40 17.34
C ARG A 86 -0.27 4.17 17.62
N ALA A 87 -0.86 3.56 16.58
CA ALA A 87 -1.61 2.31 16.70
C ALA A 87 -0.71 1.10 17.02
N ASP A 88 0.60 1.22 16.86
CA ASP A 88 1.65 0.27 17.25
C ASP A 88 1.42 -1.17 16.77
N LYS A 89 0.91 -1.34 15.55
CA LYS A 89 0.74 -2.65 14.90
C LYS A 89 1.98 -3.03 14.10
N ASP A 90 2.28 -4.33 14.03
CA ASP A 90 3.43 -4.82 13.26
C ASP A 90 3.30 -4.52 11.77
N VAL A 91 2.11 -4.70 11.23
CA VAL A 91 1.74 -4.36 9.84
C VAL A 91 0.39 -3.66 9.87
N ILE A 92 0.33 -2.40 9.41
CA ILE A 92 -0.91 -1.62 9.34
C ILE A 92 -0.94 -0.76 8.08
N GLY A 93 -2.09 -0.68 7.43
CA GLY A 93 -2.22 0.11 6.20
C GLY A 93 -3.58 0.77 6.03
N GLY A 94 -3.63 1.75 5.13
CA GLY A 94 -4.86 2.38 4.66
C GLY A 94 -5.50 1.56 3.54
N ILE A 95 -6.83 1.51 3.55
CA ILE A 95 -7.60 0.86 2.49
C ILE A 95 -7.83 1.87 1.36
N TYR A 96 -7.49 1.51 0.13
CA TYR A 96 -7.69 2.35 -1.05
C TYR A 96 -8.52 1.64 -2.13
N PRO A 97 -9.28 2.40 -2.94
CA PRO A 97 -10.09 1.83 -4.03
C PRO A 97 -9.20 1.39 -5.19
N LYS A 98 -9.67 0.41 -5.96
CA LYS A 98 -9.11 0.10 -7.27
C LYS A 98 -9.40 1.24 -8.26
N LYS A 99 -8.58 1.37 -9.31
CA LYS A 99 -8.79 2.34 -10.40
C LYS A 99 -9.87 1.83 -11.38
N GLU A 100 -11.10 1.77 -10.90
CA GLU A 100 -12.25 1.30 -11.69
C GLU A 100 -13.49 2.13 -11.38
N ILE A 101 -14.43 2.16 -12.32
CA ILE A 101 -15.76 2.71 -12.11
C ILE A 101 -16.78 1.62 -12.39
N ASN A 102 -17.40 1.12 -11.32
CA ASN A 102 -18.48 0.17 -11.41
C ASN A 102 -19.83 0.91 -11.54
N TRP A 103 -20.24 1.14 -12.79
CA TRP A 103 -21.49 1.84 -13.08
C TRP A 103 -22.73 1.16 -12.51
N GLN A 104 -22.70 -0.15 -12.27
CA GLN A 104 -23.83 -0.85 -11.67
C GLN A 104 -23.97 -0.47 -10.18
N THR A 105 -22.87 -0.39 -9.44
CA THR A 105 -22.88 0.05 -8.04
C THR A 105 -23.34 1.50 -7.93
N VAL A 106 -22.90 2.36 -8.84
CA VAL A 106 -23.37 3.76 -8.91
C VAL A 106 -24.88 3.82 -9.13
N LYS A 107 -25.42 3.03 -10.07
CA LYS A 107 -26.87 2.96 -10.32
C LYS A 107 -27.65 2.49 -9.07
N GLN A 108 -27.11 1.50 -8.34
CA GLN A 108 -27.73 1.03 -7.09
C GLN A 108 -27.73 2.12 -6.03
N ALA A 109 -26.64 2.88 -5.90
CA ALA A 109 -26.54 4.00 -4.96
C ALA A 109 -27.55 5.11 -5.29
N ILE A 110 -27.72 5.46 -6.55
CA ILE A 110 -28.75 6.43 -7.02
C ILE A 110 -30.14 5.90 -6.66
N ALA A 111 -30.44 4.64 -6.95
CA ALA A 111 -31.74 4.04 -6.63
C ALA A 111 -32.02 3.97 -5.11
N ALA A 112 -30.97 3.91 -4.30
CA ALA A 112 -31.04 3.97 -2.84
C ALA A 112 -31.13 5.41 -2.28
N GLY A 113 -31.14 6.43 -3.13
CA GLY A 113 -31.26 7.85 -2.72
C GLY A 113 -29.97 8.44 -2.16
N VAL A 114 -28.80 7.89 -2.50
CA VAL A 114 -27.50 8.47 -2.12
C VAL A 114 -27.33 9.84 -2.79
N PRO A 115 -26.96 10.90 -2.04
CA PRO A 115 -26.75 12.25 -2.59
C PRO A 115 -25.65 12.24 -3.67
N ASP A 116 -25.78 13.10 -4.68
CA ASP A 116 -24.89 13.15 -5.84
C ASP A 116 -23.42 13.36 -5.48
N ASP A 117 -23.13 14.17 -4.47
CA ASP A 117 -21.77 14.44 -3.97
C ASP A 117 -21.12 13.21 -3.30
N GLN A 118 -21.92 12.23 -2.88
CA GLN A 118 -21.50 10.98 -2.25
C GLN A 118 -21.33 9.83 -3.27
N LEU A 119 -21.88 9.94 -4.48
CA LEU A 119 -21.82 8.88 -5.50
C LEU A 119 -20.40 8.46 -5.85
N LYS A 120 -19.43 9.37 -5.78
CA LYS A 120 -18.01 9.10 -6.00
C LYS A 120 -17.44 8.01 -5.05
N HIS A 121 -18.04 7.79 -3.89
CA HIS A 121 -17.61 6.76 -2.92
C HIS A 121 -18.22 5.37 -3.21
N HIS A 122 -19.07 5.28 -4.22
CA HIS A 122 -19.70 4.04 -4.67
C HIS A 122 -19.19 3.56 -6.03
N THR A 123 -18.03 4.05 -6.48
CA THR A 123 -17.53 3.78 -7.83
C THR A 123 -16.68 2.52 -7.97
N GLY A 124 -16.12 2.00 -6.89
CA GLY A 124 -15.15 0.92 -7.00
C GLY A 124 -15.16 -0.08 -5.84
N SER A 125 -14.38 -1.14 -6.01
CA SER A 125 -14.03 -2.08 -4.96
C SER A 125 -12.71 -1.69 -4.29
N PHE A 126 -12.48 -2.19 -3.08
CA PHE A 126 -11.28 -1.90 -2.30
C PHE A 126 -10.27 -3.04 -2.39
N VAL A 127 -8.98 -2.70 -2.21
CA VAL A 127 -7.88 -3.68 -2.18
C VAL A 127 -7.72 -4.19 -0.75
N VAL A 128 -8.67 -5.01 -0.30
CA VAL A 128 -8.68 -5.60 1.05
C VAL A 128 -9.54 -6.86 1.08
N ASN A 129 -9.12 -7.86 1.86
CA ASN A 129 -9.96 -9.00 2.24
C ASN A 129 -10.05 -9.05 3.76
N LEU A 130 -11.26 -9.04 4.27
CA LEU A 130 -11.52 -9.12 5.70
C LEU A 130 -11.34 -10.55 6.22
N VAL A 131 -11.02 -10.71 7.51
CA VAL A 131 -10.98 -12.01 8.19
C VAL A 131 -12.39 -12.39 8.59
N ASP A 132 -12.90 -13.54 8.13
CA ASP A 132 -14.14 -14.23 8.56
C ASP A 132 -15.35 -13.32 8.90
N TYR A 133 -15.57 -12.28 8.11
CA TYR A 133 -16.71 -11.41 8.34
C TYR A 133 -18.01 -12.01 7.77
N ALA A 134 -18.95 -12.25 8.66
CA ALA A 134 -20.33 -12.44 8.23
C ALA A 134 -20.84 -11.17 7.51
N PRO A 135 -21.66 -11.29 6.47
CA PRO A 135 -22.15 -10.14 5.67
C PRO A 135 -22.82 -9.00 6.46
N SER A 136 -23.17 -9.24 7.72
CA SER A 136 -23.88 -8.31 8.61
C SER A 136 -22.97 -7.62 9.65
N VAL A 137 -21.65 -7.84 9.62
CA VAL A 137 -20.76 -7.26 10.63
C VAL A 137 -20.45 -5.81 10.30
N THR A 138 -20.74 -4.90 11.21
CA THR A 138 -20.30 -3.51 11.15
C THR A 138 -18.83 -3.43 11.54
N VAL A 139 -18.00 -2.97 10.61
CA VAL A 139 -16.57 -2.75 10.86
C VAL A 139 -16.41 -1.42 11.59
N PRO A 140 -15.72 -1.36 12.76
CA PRO A 140 -15.43 -0.09 13.43
C PRO A 140 -14.54 0.77 12.54
N VAL A 141 -14.77 2.09 12.53
CA VAL A 141 -14.04 3.03 11.66
C VAL A 141 -12.97 3.82 12.40
N ASP A 142 -12.90 3.71 13.72
CA ASP A 142 -12.06 4.50 14.62
C ASP A 142 -10.92 3.70 15.30
N GLN A 143 -10.81 2.41 15.00
CA GLN A 143 -9.77 1.53 15.55
C GLN A 143 -9.26 0.56 14.49
N PRO A 144 -8.03 -0.01 14.67
CA PRO A 144 -7.48 -1.00 13.73
C PRO A 144 -8.39 -2.23 13.61
N VAL A 145 -8.55 -2.71 12.39
CA VAL A 145 -9.34 -3.91 12.07
C VAL A 145 -8.45 -4.95 11.45
N GLU A 146 -8.46 -6.18 11.99
CA GLU A 146 -7.68 -7.26 11.40
C GLU A 146 -8.24 -7.65 10.03
N VAL A 147 -7.33 -7.84 9.06
CA VAL A 147 -7.69 -8.21 7.69
C VAL A 147 -6.87 -9.42 7.24
N GLN A 148 -7.39 -10.17 6.28
CA GLN A 148 -6.69 -11.30 5.70
C GLN A 148 -5.55 -10.83 4.80
N ASN A 149 -5.85 -9.92 3.89
CA ASN A 149 -4.91 -9.32 2.95
C ASN A 149 -5.28 -7.86 2.68
N MET A 150 -4.29 -7.07 2.34
CA MET A 150 -4.48 -5.69 1.87
C MET A 150 -3.37 -5.28 0.90
N GLY A 151 -3.59 -4.21 0.17
CA GLY A 151 -2.61 -3.66 -0.75
C GLY A 151 -1.44 -2.96 -0.04
N THR A 152 -0.29 -2.92 -0.69
CA THR A 152 0.93 -2.28 -0.17
C THR A 152 1.08 -0.82 -0.56
N GLY A 153 0.14 -0.25 -1.30
CA GLY A 153 0.22 1.15 -1.77
C GLY A 153 0.18 2.21 -0.67
N PHE A 154 -0.24 1.83 0.55
CA PHE A 154 -0.14 2.68 1.76
C PHE A 154 -0.03 1.77 2.99
N LEU A 155 1.18 1.26 3.25
CA LEU A 155 1.42 0.21 4.25
C LEU A 155 2.65 0.52 5.12
N LEU A 156 2.45 0.52 6.42
CA LEU A 156 3.48 0.68 7.45
C LEU A 156 3.83 -0.69 8.05
N ILE A 157 5.13 -1.02 8.06
CA ILE A 157 5.64 -2.33 8.48
C ILE A 157 6.79 -2.13 9.46
N LYS A 158 6.76 -2.76 10.62
CA LYS A 158 7.88 -2.77 11.56
C LYS A 158 9.05 -3.60 11.03
N ARG A 159 10.28 -3.21 11.34
CA ARG A 159 11.51 -3.91 10.96
C ARG A 159 11.49 -5.39 11.35
N GLU A 160 11.04 -5.68 12.56
CA GLU A 160 11.01 -7.05 13.11
C GLU A 160 10.16 -8.04 12.28
N VAL A 161 9.22 -7.54 11.47
CA VAL A 161 8.46 -8.37 10.52
C VAL A 161 9.40 -8.99 9.49
N PHE A 162 10.31 -8.19 8.94
CA PHE A 162 11.30 -8.66 7.97
C PHE A 162 12.33 -9.58 8.62
N ASP A 163 12.72 -9.31 9.86
CA ASP A 163 13.63 -10.18 10.61
C ASP A 163 12.99 -11.57 10.83
N LYS A 164 11.70 -11.63 11.14
CA LYS A 164 10.94 -12.88 11.26
C LYS A 164 10.79 -13.63 9.92
N LEU A 165 10.55 -12.89 8.82
CA LEU A 165 10.36 -13.47 7.49
C LEU A 165 11.66 -13.91 6.81
N LYS A 166 12.77 -13.24 7.08
CA LYS A 166 14.06 -13.47 6.42
C LYS A 166 14.49 -14.92 6.29
N PRO A 167 14.38 -15.77 7.33
CA PRO A 167 14.77 -17.17 7.23
C PRO A 167 13.82 -18.05 6.42
N THR A 168 12.63 -17.56 6.06
CA THR A 168 11.57 -18.33 5.39
C THR A 168 11.39 -18.00 3.92
N VAL A 169 11.98 -16.90 3.45
CA VAL A 169 11.86 -16.44 2.06
C VAL A 169 13.12 -16.74 1.26
N PRO A 170 13.01 -17.01 -0.05
CA PRO A 170 14.18 -17.16 -0.90
C PRO A 170 14.94 -15.84 -1.05
N SER A 171 16.15 -15.93 -1.57
CA SER A 171 16.97 -14.77 -1.90
C SER A 171 17.61 -14.92 -3.27
N TYR A 172 17.92 -13.80 -3.89
CA TYR A 172 18.59 -13.74 -5.19
C TYR A 172 19.68 -12.67 -5.21
N SER A 173 20.64 -12.81 -6.13
CA SER A 173 21.64 -11.78 -6.37
C SER A 173 21.08 -10.72 -7.31
N ASN A 174 21.20 -9.46 -6.94
CA ASN A 174 20.85 -8.35 -7.83
C ASN A 174 21.78 -8.32 -9.04
N ASP A 175 21.24 -8.42 -10.25
CA ASP A 175 21.97 -8.36 -11.52
C ASP A 175 21.87 -6.99 -12.21
N VAL A 176 21.04 -6.09 -11.67
CA VAL A 176 20.84 -4.73 -12.16
C VAL A 176 21.88 -3.81 -11.51
N ALA A 177 22.74 -3.20 -12.31
CA ALA A 177 23.64 -2.19 -11.82
C ALA A 177 22.85 -0.96 -11.38
N ASP A 178 23.10 -0.51 -10.15
CA ASP A 178 22.59 0.76 -9.64
C ASP A 178 21.05 0.88 -9.60
N LEU A 179 20.39 -0.14 -9.06
CA LEU A 179 18.94 -0.14 -8.89
C LEU A 179 18.52 1.01 -7.95
N GLY A 180 18.07 2.11 -8.55
CA GLY A 180 17.64 3.32 -7.83
C GLY A 180 18.74 4.01 -7.01
N ASN A 181 20.02 3.87 -7.39
CA ASN A 181 21.19 4.37 -6.64
C ASN A 181 21.28 3.82 -5.19
N THR A 182 20.60 2.71 -4.90
CA THR A 182 20.41 2.23 -3.52
C THR A 182 20.94 0.81 -3.34
N ILE A 183 20.89 -0.01 -4.40
CA ILE A 183 21.26 -1.43 -4.37
C ILE A 183 22.36 -1.71 -5.38
N GLY A 184 23.52 -2.16 -4.90
CA GLY A 184 24.67 -2.50 -5.74
C GLY A 184 24.46 -3.79 -6.54
N ALA A 185 25.17 -3.92 -7.66
CA ALA A 185 25.25 -5.18 -8.40
C ALA A 185 25.79 -6.30 -7.51
N LYS A 186 25.22 -7.50 -7.63
CA LYS A 186 25.54 -8.71 -6.83
C LYS A 186 25.14 -8.64 -5.35
N GLU A 187 24.41 -7.63 -4.93
CA GLU A 187 23.84 -7.60 -3.60
C GLU A 187 22.75 -8.67 -3.45
N VAL A 188 22.71 -9.37 -2.31
CA VAL A 188 21.70 -10.37 -2.02
C VAL A 188 20.44 -9.69 -1.54
N ILE A 189 19.34 -9.94 -2.23
CA ILE A 189 18.01 -9.42 -1.93
C ILE A 189 17.11 -10.58 -1.52
N HIS A 190 16.37 -10.43 -0.43
CA HIS A 190 15.37 -11.40 0.02
C HIS A 190 14.01 -11.09 -0.63
N GLU A 191 13.32 -12.14 -1.05
CA GLU A 191 12.07 -12.03 -1.81
C GLU A 191 10.84 -12.03 -0.89
N TYR A 192 10.65 -10.93 -0.14
CA TYR A 192 9.48 -10.74 0.73
C TYR A 192 8.18 -10.50 -0.07
N PHE A 193 8.32 -9.89 -1.23
CA PHE A 193 7.24 -9.54 -2.16
C PHE A 193 7.41 -10.34 -3.45
N ALA A 194 6.62 -11.40 -3.59
CA ALA A 194 6.62 -12.28 -4.76
C ALA A 194 5.19 -12.49 -5.24
N THR A 195 5.02 -12.98 -6.47
CA THR A 195 3.75 -13.60 -6.86
C THR A 195 3.82 -15.08 -6.53
N SER A 196 2.73 -15.66 -6.05
CA SER A 196 2.64 -17.09 -5.73
C SER A 196 1.27 -17.65 -6.05
N ILE A 197 1.18 -18.99 -6.16
CA ILE A 197 -0.10 -19.67 -6.26
C ILE A 197 -0.48 -20.16 -4.87
N GLU A 198 -1.65 -19.76 -4.39
CA GLU A 198 -2.22 -20.23 -3.15
C GLU A 198 -2.72 -21.68 -3.32
N GLU A 199 -2.12 -22.64 -2.62
CA GLU A 199 -2.38 -24.06 -2.84
C GLU A 199 -3.85 -24.45 -2.57
N SER A 200 -4.48 -23.84 -1.56
CA SER A 200 -5.85 -24.17 -1.15
C SER A 200 -6.92 -23.76 -2.18
N THR A 201 -6.68 -22.70 -2.94
CA THR A 201 -7.66 -22.09 -3.86
C THR A 201 -7.21 -22.11 -5.32
N ASN A 202 -5.95 -22.45 -5.57
CA ASN A 202 -5.29 -22.37 -6.88
C ASN A 202 -5.35 -20.95 -7.50
N ARG A 203 -5.40 -19.90 -6.65
CA ARG A 203 -5.40 -18.50 -7.06
C ARG A 203 -3.98 -17.97 -7.16
N LEU A 204 -3.72 -17.13 -8.15
CA LEU A 204 -2.51 -16.32 -8.19
C LEU A 204 -2.65 -15.18 -7.16
N LEU A 205 -1.72 -15.11 -6.21
CA LEU A 205 -1.57 -13.99 -5.29
C LEU A 205 -0.64 -12.95 -5.92
N SER A 206 -1.03 -11.69 -5.86
CA SER A 206 -0.17 -10.53 -6.11
C SER A 206 0.89 -10.40 -5.01
N GLU A 207 1.87 -9.53 -5.20
CA GLU A 207 3.00 -9.37 -4.27
C GLU A 207 2.56 -8.90 -2.87
N ASP A 208 1.54 -8.06 -2.81
CA ASP A 208 0.94 -7.59 -1.58
C ASP A 208 0.21 -8.71 -0.82
N TYR A 209 -0.58 -9.52 -1.52
CA TYR A 209 -1.29 -10.65 -0.93
C TYR A 209 -0.34 -11.77 -0.54
N HIS A 210 0.70 -12.01 -1.34
CA HIS A 210 1.77 -12.95 -0.99
C HIS A 210 2.45 -12.54 0.33
N PHE A 211 2.88 -11.26 0.46
CA PHE A 211 3.48 -10.74 1.69
C PHE A 211 2.57 -10.95 2.90
N CYS A 212 1.30 -10.60 2.78
CA CYS A 212 0.32 -10.84 3.85
C CYS A 212 0.22 -12.32 4.21
N SER A 213 0.15 -13.21 3.21
CA SER A 213 0.02 -14.66 3.40
C SER A 213 1.21 -15.25 4.14
N ILE A 214 2.45 -14.95 3.72
CA ILE A 214 3.65 -15.50 4.37
C ILE A 214 3.83 -14.98 5.80
N TYR A 215 3.47 -13.72 6.08
CA TYR A 215 3.54 -13.18 7.44
C TYR A 215 2.47 -13.81 8.34
N ARG A 216 1.25 -13.99 7.86
CA ARG A 216 0.18 -14.69 8.59
C ARG A 216 0.52 -16.18 8.86
N ALA A 217 1.21 -16.85 7.94
CA ALA A 217 1.68 -18.24 8.14
C ALA A 217 2.65 -18.38 9.33
N LEU A 218 3.34 -17.30 9.72
CA LEU A 218 4.18 -17.23 10.92
C LEU A 218 3.41 -16.77 12.19
N GLY A 219 2.08 -16.69 12.12
CA GLY A 219 1.24 -16.21 13.23
C GLY A 219 1.16 -14.67 13.32
N GLY A 220 1.63 -13.95 12.31
CA GLY A 220 1.50 -12.50 12.24
C GLY A 220 0.07 -12.05 11.93
N GLN A 221 -0.23 -10.80 12.24
CA GLN A 221 -1.53 -10.17 11.97
C GLN A 221 -1.35 -8.96 11.06
N ILE A 222 -2.28 -8.78 10.13
CA ILE A 222 -2.35 -7.63 9.23
C ILE A 222 -3.52 -6.76 9.67
N TRP A 223 -3.29 -5.45 9.75
CA TRP A 223 -4.29 -4.51 10.25
C TRP A 223 -4.61 -3.44 9.22
N ALA A 224 -5.88 -3.19 9.02
CA ALA A 224 -6.36 -2.01 8.32
C ALA A 224 -6.60 -0.86 9.29
N ALA A 225 -6.38 0.36 8.81
CA ALA A 225 -6.71 1.62 9.48
C ALA A 225 -7.94 2.26 8.81
N PRO A 226 -9.18 1.93 9.22
CA PRO A 226 -10.39 2.35 8.50
C PRO A 226 -10.63 3.87 8.53
N TRP A 227 -10.02 4.59 9.48
CA TRP A 227 -10.07 6.06 9.54
C TRP A 227 -9.26 6.76 8.44
N VAL A 228 -8.35 6.03 7.79
CA VAL A 228 -7.50 6.55 6.72
C VAL A 228 -8.31 6.64 5.43
N VAL A 229 -8.41 7.84 4.88
CA VAL A 229 -9.12 8.09 3.63
C VAL A 229 -8.11 8.35 2.52
N LEU A 230 -8.06 7.45 1.55
CA LEU A 230 -7.13 7.49 0.43
C LEU A 230 -7.88 7.70 -0.90
N ALA A 231 -7.22 8.37 -1.85
CA ALA A 231 -7.65 8.37 -3.25
C ALA A 231 -6.55 7.76 -4.13
N HIS A 232 -6.93 6.85 -5.01
CA HIS A 232 -6.04 6.19 -5.96
C HIS A 232 -6.15 6.88 -7.31
N ILE A 233 -5.15 7.66 -7.68
CA ILE A 233 -5.16 8.49 -8.87
C ILE A 233 -4.78 7.64 -10.09
N GLY A 234 -5.57 7.76 -11.15
CA GLY A 234 -5.32 7.06 -12.41
C GLY A 234 -5.78 7.90 -13.60
N THR A 235 -5.40 7.47 -14.80
CA THR A 235 -5.91 8.04 -16.05
C THR A 235 -7.29 7.47 -16.35
N TYR A 236 -8.22 8.32 -16.79
CA TYR A 236 -9.54 7.94 -17.25
C TYR A 236 -9.76 8.49 -18.66
N ALA A 237 -10.24 7.64 -19.57
CA ALA A 237 -10.61 8.09 -20.93
C ALA A 237 -12.00 8.71 -20.90
N PHE A 238 -12.07 10.03 -21.09
CA PHE A 238 -13.34 10.75 -21.20
C PHE A 238 -13.85 10.62 -22.64
N GLU A 239 -14.83 9.72 -22.84
CA GLU A 239 -15.48 9.52 -24.15
C GLU A 239 -16.81 10.26 -24.18
N GLY A 240 -17.12 10.83 -25.32
CA GLY A 240 -18.36 11.53 -25.54
C GLY A 240 -18.92 11.30 -26.93
N ARG A 241 -20.25 11.27 -27.05
CA ARG A 241 -20.97 11.23 -28.31
C ARG A 241 -22.05 12.30 -28.27
N LEU A 242 -22.13 13.12 -29.32
CA LEU A 242 -23.25 14.00 -29.45
C LEU A 242 -24.51 13.18 -29.78
N ILE A 243 -25.40 13.07 -28.81
CA ILE A 243 -26.67 12.36 -28.92
C ILE A 243 -27.81 13.30 -28.56
N ALA A 244 -29.01 13.08 -29.13
CA ALA A 244 -30.18 13.77 -28.66
C ALA A 244 -30.44 13.43 -27.18
N ALA A 245 -30.91 14.43 -26.43
CA ALA A 245 -31.42 14.19 -25.09
C ALA A 245 -32.59 13.18 -25.17
N PRO A 246 -32.72 12.29 -24.19
CA PRO A 246 -33.83 11.33 -24.16
C PRO A 246 -35.17 12.00 -24.04
#